data_d1163407a02031a5af1a7bd6b5ae9343
#
_entry.id   d1163407a02031a5af1a7bd6b5ae9343
#
_cell.length_a   1.000
_cell.length_b   1.000
_cell.length_c   1.000
_cell.angle_alpha   90.00
_cell.angle_beta   90.00
_cell.angle_gamma   90.00
#
_symmetry.space_group_name_H-M   'P 1'
#
loop_
_entity.id
_entity.type
_entity.pdbx_description
1 polymer ?
#
loop_
_entity_poly.entity_id
_entity_poly.type
_entity_poly.pdbx_seq_one_letter_code
_entity_poly.pdbx_strand_id
1 'polypeptide(L)' 'MITKDMSITDVVDKYPQTTEIFMQYGMHCFGWMAARFENIEQGALAHGIDPNMMISELNKAAGLDK' A
#
# COMPACT_ATOMS: atom_id res chain seq x y z
N MET A 1 -9.73 6.83 -5.79
CA MET A 1 -8.78 5.82 -6.25
C MET A 1 -7.45 5.96 -5.52
N ILE A 2 -6.85 4.84 -5.20
CA ILE A 2 -5.56 4.85 -4.49
C ILE A 2 -4.45 5.21 -5.46
N THR A 3 -3.60 6.15 -5.06
CA THR A 3 -2.45 6.59 -5.87
C THR A 3 -1.16 6.37 -5.07
N LYS A 4 -0.04 6.30 -5.78
CA LYS A 4 1.24 5.94 -5.15
C LYS A 4 1.82 7.04 -4.25
N ASP A 5 1.29 8.24 -4.33
CA ASP A 5 1.71 9.35 -3.47
C ASP A 5 0.94 9.37 -2.14
N MET A 6 -0.05 8.51 -1.98
CA MET A 6 -0.78 8.40 -0.72
C MET A 6 0.03 7.70 0.35
N SER A 7 -0.19 8.08 1.60
CA SER A 7 0.44 7.43 2.75
C SER A 7 -0.12 6.01 2.94
N ILE A 8 0.76 5.07 3.30
CA ILE A 8 0.34 3.70 3.58
C ILE A 8 -0.67 3.66 4.72
N THR A 9 -0.41 4.43 5.79
CA THR A 9 -1.31 4.46 6.94
C THR A 9 -2.68 5.00 6.57
N ASP A 10 -2.73 6.03 5.73
CA ASP A 10 -4.00 6.59 5.27
C ASP A 10 -4.79 5.58 4.45
N VAL A 11 -4.13 4.84 3.59
CA VAL A 11 -4.78 3.84 2.75
C VAL A 11 -5.32 2.69 3.58
N VAL A 12 -4.55 2.19 4.54
CA VAL A 12 -4.99 1.11 5.42
C VAL A 12 -6.17 1.57 6.28
N ASP A 13 -6.13 2.81 6.74
CA ASP A 13 -7.18 3.38 7.57
C ASP A 13 -8.50 3.50 6.80
N LYS A 14 -8.41 4.01 5.57
CA LYS A 14 -9.58 4.25 4.73
C LYS A 14 -10.09 2.97 4.06
N TYR A 15 -9.18 2.08 3.69
CA TYR A 15 -9.50 0.82 3.02
C TYR A 15 -8.85 -0.33 3.77
N PRO A 16 -9.44 -0.77 4.89
CA PRO A 16 -8.81 -1.81 5.74
C PRO A 16 -8.49 -3.10 5.00
N GLN A 17 -9.26 -3.45 3.98
CA GLN A 17 -9.03 -4.67 3.21
C GLN A 17 -7.69 -4.65 2.47
N THR A 18 -7.09 -3.48 2.26
CA THR A 18 -5.78 -3.39 1.61
C THR A 18 -4.66 -3.93 2.50
N THR A 19 -4.92 -4.12 3.79
CA THR A 19 -3.94 -4.69 4.70
C THR A 19 -3.41 -6.03 4.19
N GLU A 20 -4.28 -6.87 3.63
CA GLU A 20 -3.86 -8.16 3.09
C GLU A 20 -2.85 -8.01 1.97
N ILE A 21 -3.03 -7.00 1.12
CA ILE A 21 -2.11 -6.76 0.01
C ILE A 21 -0.73 -6.39 0.53
N PHE A 22 -0.66 -5.48 1.50
CA PHE A 22 0.61 -5.10 2.10
C PHE A 22 1.30 -6.30 2.75
N MET A 23 0.52 -7.16 3.43
CA MET A 23 1.08 -8.35 4.05
C MET A 23 1.64 -9.33 3.02
N GLN A 24 0.95 -9.51 1.89
CA GLN A 24 1.40 -10.39 0.82
C GLN A 24 2.75 -9.95 0.26
N TYR A 25 3.01 -8.67 0.28
CA TYR A 25 4.28 -8.11 -0.21
C TYR A 25 5.34 -8.00 0.88
N GLY A 26 5.08 -8.57 2.05
CA GLY A 26 6.06 -8.58 3.14
C GLY A 26 6.10 -7.32 3.95
N MET A 27 5.09 -6.46 3.82
CA MET A 27 5.01 -5.19 4.54
C MET A 27 4.12 -5.36 5.78
N HIS A 28 4.57 -6.18 6.73
CA HIS A 28 3.75 -6.56 7.88
C HIS A 28 3.71 -5.56 9.02
N CYS A 29 4.69 -4.71 9.12
CA CYS A 29 4.84 -3.83 10.28
C CYS A 29 4.21 -2.47 10.02
N PHE A 30 2.91 -2.43 9.84
CA PHE A 30 2.21 -1.22 9.41
C PHE A 30 2.46 -0.03 10.31
N GLY A 31 2.27 -0.20 11.61
CA GLY A 31 2.40 0.92 12.54
C GLY A 31 3.81 1.44 12.63
N TRP A 32 4.79 0.57 12.39
CA TRP A 32 6.19 0.92 12.52
C TRP A 32 6.84 1.22 11.17
N MET A 33 6.69 0.32 10.21
CA MET A 33 7.33 0.47 8.91
C MET A 33 6.69 1.58 8.08
N ALA A 34 5.37 1.69 8.14
CA ALA A 34 4.66 2.70 7.37
C ALA A 34 5.06 4.12 7.79
N ALA A 35 5.38 4.31 9.06
CA ALA A 35 5.79 5.63 9.56
C ALA A 35 7.15 6.07 9.01
N ARG A 36 7.93 5.14 8.45
CA ARG A 36 9.25 5.44 7.90
C ARG A 36 9.20 5.90 6.46
N PHE A 37 8.06 5.72 5.80
CA PHE A 37 7.91 6.05 4.39
C PHE A 37 6.86 7.14 4.24
N GLU A 38 7.10 8.07 3.34
CA GLU A 38 6.15 9.15 3.10
C GLU A 38 4.93 8.66 2.32
N ASN A 39 5.12 7.66 1.43
CA ASN A 39 4.03 7.21 0.59
C ASN A 39 4.22 5.75 0.17
N ILE A 40 3.21 5.23 -0.55
CA ILE A 40 3.22 3.85 -1.02
C ILE A 40 4.37 3.59 -1.97
N GLU A 41 4.68 4.54 -2.84
CA GLU A 41 5.78 4.40 -3.80
C GLU A 41 7.10 4.13 -3.09
N GLN A 42 7.40 4.91 -2.06
CA GLN A 42 8.64 4.74 -1.31
C GLN A 42 8.68 3.39 -0.62
N GLY A 43 7.56 2.99 -0.01
CA GLY A 43 7.48 1.70 0.65
C GLY A 43 7.66 0.54 -0.31
N ALA A 44 7.02 0.62 -1.47
CA ALA A 44 7.13 -0.43 -2.48
C ALA A 44 8.57 -0.55 -2.99
N LEU A 45 9.20 0.57 -3.31
CA LEU A 45 10.57 0.55 -3.80
C LEU A 45 11.55 0.00 -2.76
N ALA A 46 11.33 0.33 -1.49
CA ALA A 46 12.17 -0.18 -0.42
C ALA A 46 12.10 -1.71 -0.30
N HIS A 47 10.99 -2.30 -0.72
CA HIS A 47 10.80 -3.76 -0.70
C HIS A 47 11.05 -4.42 -2.07
N GLY A 48 11.55 -3.65 -3.05
CA GLY A 48 11.83 -4.19 -4.37
C GLY A 48 10.58 -4.47 -5.20
N ILE A 49 9.49 -3.76 -4.91
CA ILE A 49 8.19 -3.96 -5.56
C ILE A 49 7.95 -2.83 -6.56
N ASP A 50 7.39 -3.17 -7.73
CA ASP A 50 6.95 -2.17 -8.70
C ASP A 50 5.77 -1.40 -8.12
N PRO A 51 5.89 -0.08 -7.89
CA PRO A 51 4.80 0.69 -7.30
C PRO A 51 3.51 0.64 -8.12
N ASN A 52 3.61 0.63 -9.44
CA ASN A 52 2.43 0.60 -10.30
C ASN A 52 1.66 -0.71 -10.14
N MET A 53 2.39 -1.82 -10.03
CA MET A 53 1.76 -3.12 -9.80
C MET A 53 1.06 -3.14 -8.43
N MET A 54 1.72 -2.61 -7.41
CA MET A 54 1.14 -2.57 -6.08
C MET A 54 -0.12 -1.72 -6.05
N ILE A 55 -0.10 -0.56 -6.69
CA ILE A 55 -1.27 0.32 -6.77
C ILE A 55 -2.44 -0.39 -7.44
N SER A 56 -2.18 -1.13 -8.51
CA SER A 56 -3.22 -1.89 -9.19
C SER A 56 -3.87 -2.91 -8.25
N GLU A 57 -3.05 -3.64 -7.50
CA GLU A 57 -3.55 -4.63 -6.54
C GLU A 57 -4.33 -3.97 -5.40
N LEU A 58 -3.86 -2.84 -4.91
CA LEU A 58 -4.54 -2.13 -3.84
C LEU A 58 -5.91 -1.64 -4.29
N ASN A 59 -6.00 -1.10 -5.50
CA ASN A 59 -7.29 -0.63 -6.03
C ASN A 59 -8.26 -1.78 -6.23
N LYS A 60 -7.78 -2.93 -6.67
CA LYS A 60 -8.63 -4.12 -6.79
C LYS A 60 -9.17 -4.57 -5.43
N ALA A 61 -8.30 -4.62 -4.44
CA ALA A 61 -8.69 -5.05 -3.10
C ALA A 61 -9.69 -4.07 -2.47
N ALA A 62 -9.54 -2.78 -2.77
CA ALA A 62 -10.44 -1.75 -2.25
C ALA A 62 -11.75 -1.66 -3.03
N GLY A 63 -11.89 -2.41 -4.13
CA GLY A 63 -13.09 -2.36 -4.96
C GLY A 63 -13.19 -1.13 -5.83
N LEU A 64 -12.07 -0.45 -6.06
CA LEU A 64 -12.03 0.79 -6.84
C LEU A 64 -11.67 0.57 -8.31
N ASP A 65 -11.09 -0.57 -8.62
CA ASP A 65 -10.69 -0.92 -9.98
C ASP A 65 -11.77 -1.83 -10.58
N LYS A 66 -12.58 -1.26 -11.43
CA LYS A 66 -13.68 -1.99 -12.06
C LYS A 66 -13.47 -2.18 -13.54
#